data_6ba88ac583c56aed241517349a2b1928
#
_entry.id   6ba88ac583c56aed241517349a2b1928
#
_cell.length_a   1.000
_cell.length_b   1.000
_cell.length_c   1.000
_cell.angle_alpha   90.00
_cell.angle_beta   90.00
_cell.angle_gamma   90.00
#
_symmetry.space_group_name_H-M   'P 1'
#
loop_
_entity.id
_entity.type
_entity.pdbx_description
1 polymer ?
#
loop_
_entity_poly.entity_id
_entity_poly.type
_entity_poly.pdbx_seq_one_letter_code
_entity_poly.pdbx_strand_id
1 'polypeptide(L)'
;MSQYGDYVLKVTGLQYPRARCSIGTVGAAPLSQDLFAYQGEQRRRQQAPLADRMRPRTLEEFEGQQGILAQGRLLRRAIKADRVGNLILHGPPGVGKTTLARIVANHTRAHFSSLNAVLAGVKDLRAEVDAAKLRLERHGLRSILFIDEVHRFNSAQQDALLPWVENGTVTLIGATT
;
A
#
# COMPACT_ATOMS: atom_id res chain seq x y z
N MET A 1 2.89 35.55 -3.67
CA MET A 1 1.48 35.19 -3.44
C MET A 1 1.25 33.87 -4.14
N SER A 2 1.31 32.76 -3.38
CA SER A 2 1.30 31.38 -3.90
C SER A 2 -0.15 30.89 -3.95
N GLN A 3 -0.70 30.77 -5.17
CA GLN A 3 -1.97 30.06 -5.42
C GLN A 3 -1.69 28.56 -5.64
N TYR A 4 -1.25 27.87 -4.61
CA TYR A 4 -1.38 26.42 -4.56
C TYR A 4 -2.55 26.13 -3.64
N GLY A 5 -3.74 26.00 -4.24
CA GLY A 5 -4.94 25.58 -3.54
C GLY A 5 -4.69 24.28 -2.79
N ASP A 6 -5.19 24.22 -1.55
CA ASP A 6 -5.13 23.07 -0.65
C ASP A 6 -5.84 21.85 -1.28
N TYR A 7 -5.12 21.08 -2.09
CA TYR A 7 -5.59 19.80 -2.56
C TYR A 7 -5.51 18.79 -1.43
N VAL A 8 -6.64 18.61 -0.74
CA VAL A 8 -6.73 17.73 0.42
C VAL A 8 -6.99 16.30 -0.04
N LEU A 9 -6.10 15.37 0.32
CA LEU A 9 -6.37 13.94 0.29
C LEU A 9 -7.48 13.64 1.31
N LYS A 10 -8.61 13.07 0.83
CA LYS A 10 -9.65 12.54 1.71
C LYS A 10 -9.41 11.05 1.95
N VAL A 11 -9.47 10.64 3.21
CA VAL A 11 -9.34 9.25 3.63
C VAL A 11 -10.69 8.79 4.15
N THR A 12 -11.25 7.76 3.51
CA THR A 12 -12.50 7.13 3.94
C THR A 12 -12.26 5.64 4.19
N GLY A 13 -12.88 5.10 5.24
CA GLY A 13 -12.93 3.66 5.46
C GLY A 13 -11.91 3.10 6.46
N LEU A 14 -11.83 3.63 7.67
CA LEU A 14 -11.09 2.98 8.77
C LEU A 14 -11.99 1.97 9.49
N GLN A 15 -12.04 0.73 9.00
CA GLN A 15 -12.57 -0.40 9.77
C GLN A 15 -11.42 -1.14 10.46
N TYR A 16 -11.52 -1.29 11.78
CA TYR A 16 -10.53 -2.01 12.59
C TYR A 16 -10.90 -3.48 12.73
N PRO A 17 -10.15 -4.43 12.19
CA PRO A 17 -10.28 -5.81 12.62
C PRO A 17 -9.58 -5.99 13.98
N ARG A 18 -10.29 -6.56 14.95
CA ARG A 18 -9.69 -7.05 16.21
C ARG A 18 -8.95 -8.36 15.90
N ALA A 19 -7.63 -8.31 15.70
CA ALA A 19 -6.81 -9.51 15.61
C ALA A 19 -5.98 -9.69 16.89
N ARG A 20 -6.08 -10.88 17.49
CA ARG A 20 -5.19 -11.35 18.57
C ARG A 20 -3.81 -11.63 18.00
N CYS A 21 -2.80 -11.02 18.58
CA CYS A 21 -1.40 -11.28 18.25
C CYS A 21 -0.96 -12.57 18.99
N SER A 22 -0.62 -13.63 18.24
CA SER A 22 0.16 -14.78 18.74
C SER A 22 1.56 -14.67 18.15
N ILE A 23 2.55 -14.60 19.02
CA ILE A 23 3.98 -14.52 18.66
C ILE A 23 4.43 -15.92 18.24
N GLY A 24 4.65 -16.13 16.94
CA GLY A 24 5.27 -17.33 16.39
C GLY A 24 6.74 -17.06 16.05
N THR A 25 7.61 -17.96 16.47
CA THR A 25 9.06 -17.95 16.25
C THR A 25 9.42 -17.97 14.76
N VAL A 26 10.25 -17.02 14.33
CA VAL A 26 10.74 -16.87 12.97
C VAL A 26 11.85 -17.89 12.69
N GLY A 27 11.60 -18.84 11.80
CA GLY A 27 12.63 -19.73 11.24
C GLY A 27 13.47 -18.96 10.20
N ALA A 28 14.80 -19.05 10.31
CA ALA A 28 15.75 -18.40 9.41
C ALA A 28 15.68 -19.01 7.99
N ALA A 29 15.40 -18.17 6.98
CA ALA A 29 15.50 -18.54 5.57
C ALA A 29 16.98 -18.55 5.09
N PRO A 30 17.34 -19.34 4.06
CA PRO A 30 18.71 -19.49 3.60
C PRO A 30 19.26 -18.20 2.99
N LEU A 31 20.40 -17.75 3.50
CA LEU A 31 21.10 -16.47 3.21
C LEU A 31 21.47 -16.23 1.73
N SER A 32 21.46 -17.25 0.88
CA SER A 32 21.89 -17.13 -0.53
C SER A 32 20.85 -16.50 -1.46
N GLN A 33 19.54 -16.69 -1.19
CA GLN A 33 18.48 -16.09 -2.02
C GLN A 33 18.30 -14.60 -1.72
N ASP A 34 18.60 -14.16 -0.52
CA ASP A 34 18.51 -12.75 -0.12
C ASP A 34 19.60 -11.88 -0.78
N LEU A 35 20.82 -12.41 -1.00
CA LEU A 35 21.92 -11.66 -1.60
C LEU A 35 21.67 -11.30 -3.07
N PHE A 36 21.14 -12.22 -3.87
CA PHE A 36 20.81 -11.94 -5.27
C PHE A 36 19.61 -11.00 -5.40
N ALA A 37 18.61 -11.16 -4.55
CA ALA A 37 17.47 -10.24 -4.47
C ALA A 37 17.93 -8.83 -4.08
N TYR A 38 18.81 -8.70 -3.10
CA TYR A 38 19.38 -7.44 -2.64
C TYR A 38 20.23 -6.75 -3.73
N GLN A 39 21.11 -7.50 -4.42
CA GLN A 39 21.90 -6.96 -5.54
C GLN A 39 21.01 -6.55 -6.73
N GLY A 40 19.97 -7.33 -7.04
CA GLY A 40 19.00 -6.99 -8.07
C GLY A 40 18.24 -5.70 -7.77
N GLU A 41 17.86 -5.51 -6.52
CA GLU A 41 17.19 -4.30 -6.06
C GLU A 41 18.12 -3.08 -6.07
N GLN A 42 19.38 -3.23 -5.68
CA GLN A 42 20.37 -2.14 -5.77
C GLN A 42 20.62 -1.71 -7.22
N ARG A 43 20.77 -2.64 -8.15
CA ARG A 43 20.94 -2.33 -9.60
C ARG A 43 19.71 -1.60 -10.14
N ARG A 44 18.49 -2.05 -9.80
CA ARG A 44 17.26 -1.36 -10.20
C ARG A 44 17.21 0.07 -9.65
N ARG A 45 17.65 0.29 -8.40
CA ARG A 45 17.69 1.62 -7.78
C ARG A 45 18.67 2.56 -8.49
N GLN A 46 19.82 2.07 -8.93
CA GLN A 46 20.80 2.88 -9.64
C GLN A 46 20.35 3.27 -11.04
N GLN A 47 19.57 2.43 -11.70
CA GLN A 47 19.05 2.65 -13.06
C GLN A 47 17.68 3.33 -13.07
N ALA A 48 17.03 3.51 -11.92
CA ALA A 48 15.72 4.14 -11.82
C ALA A 48 15.80 5.64 -12.22
N PRO A 49 14.77 6.17 -12.88
CA PRO A 49 14.66 7.60 -13.18
C PRO A 49 14.79 8.45 -11.91
N LEU A 50 15.33 9.67 -12.05
CA LEU A 50 15.57 10.58 -10.93
C LEU A 50 14.31 10.77 -10.07
N ALA A 51 13.15 10.94 -10.70
CA ALA A 51 11.87 11.10 -10.01
C ALA A 51 11.51 9.91 -9.09
N ASP A 52 11.86 8.68 -9.47
CA ASP A 52 11.62 7.50 -8.63
C ASP A 52 12.67 7.38 -7.51
N ARG A 53 13.90 7.80 -7.77
CA ARG A 53 14.99 7.83 -6.78
C ARG A 53 14.74 8.87 -5.68
N MET A 54 14.16 10.03 -6.03
CA MET A 54 13.82 11.12 -5.12
C MET A 54 12.47 10.96 -4.44
N ARG A 55 11.73 9.90 -4.75
CA ARG A 55 10.42 9.66 -4.14
C ARG A 55 10.57 9.40 -2.63
N PRO A 56 9.81 10.10 -1.77
CA PRO A 56 9.81 9.89 -0.33
C PRO A 56 9.55 8.43 0.03
N ARG A 57 10.28 7.91 1.01
CA ARG A 57 10.19 6.52 1.48
C ARG A 57 9.67 6.41 2.91
N THR A 58 9.77 7.50 3.65
CA THR A 58 9.31 7.61 5.03
C THR A 58 8.28 8.72 5.18
N LEU A 59 7.55 8.70 6.29
CA LEU A 59 6.59 9.76 6.60
C LEU A 59 7.27 11.12 6.86
N GLU A 60 8.51 11.10 7.28
CA GLU A 60 9.31 12.28 7.58
C GLU A 60 9.77 12.98 6.30
N GLU A 61 10.06 12.21 5.26
CA GLU A 61 10.43 12.72 3.94
C GLU A 61 9.23 13.20 3.12
N PHE A 62 8.02 12.80 3.52
CA PHE A 62 6.80 13.15 2.78
C PHE A 62 6.34 14.56 3.15
N GLU A 63 6.56 15.50 2.24
CA GLU A 63 6.13 16.88 2.41
C GLU A 63 4.69 17.11 1.94
N GLY A 64 4.01 18.02 2.62
CA GLY A 64 2.61 18.37 2.34
C GLY A 64 1.61 17.51 3.13
N GLN A 65 0.35 17.62 2.76
CA GLN A 65 -0.78 16.89 3.36
C GLN A 65 -0.86 16.98 4.90
N GLN A 66 -0.54 18.15 5.45
CA GLN A 66 -0.54 18.41 6.90
C GLN A 66 -1.91 18.11 7.54
N GLY A 67 -3.00 18.28 6.78
CA GLY A 67 -4.35 17.96 7.24
C GLY A 67 -4.54 16.52 7.69
N ILE A 68 -3.82 15.57 7.10
CA ILE A 68 -3.97 14.13 7.37
C ILE A 68 -2.72 13.48 7.98
N LEU A 69 -1.53 14.03 7.73
CA LEU A 69 -0.24 13.45 8.13
C LEU A 69 0.48 14.21 9.24
N ALA A 70 -0.03 15.36 9.70
CA ALA A 70 0.56 16.08 10.83
C ALA A 70 0.63 15.20 12.10
N GLN A 71 1.48 15.59 13.03
CA GLN A 71 1.57 14.90 14.32
C GLN A 71 0.19 14.88 15.02
N GLY A 72 -0.18 13.71 15.57
CA GLY A 72 -1.46 13.52 16.23
C GLY A 72 -2.64 13.17 15.31
N ARG A 73 -2.51 13.33 14.00
CA ARG A 73 -3.57 12.97 13.05
C ARG A 73 -3.78 11.45 12.97
N LEU A 74 -5.02 11.07 12.70
CA LEU A 74 -5.46 9.67 12.77
C LEU A 74 -4.66 8.75 11.84
N LEU A 75 -4.46 9.15 10.58
CA LEU A 75 -3.73 8.33 9.62
C LEU A 75 -2.26 8.12 10.04
N ARG A 76 -1.57 9.19 10.48
CA ARG A 76 -0.20 9.07 10.97
C ARG A 76 -0.09 8.17 12.20
N ARG A 77 -1.05 8.26 13.11
CA ARG A 77 -1.12 7.36 14.29
C ARG A 77 -1.38 5.92 13.88
N ALA A 78 -2.29 5.68 12.94
CA ALA A 78 -2.60 4.34 12.42
C ALA A 78 -1.38 3.70 11.76
N ILE A 79 -0.63 4.47 10.93
CA ILE A 79 0.61 4.00 10.30
C ILE A 79 1.65 3.63 11.37
N LYS A 80 1.92 4.53 12.33
CA LYS A 80 2.88 4.28 13.40
C LYS A 80 2.52 3.10 14.31
N ALA A 81 1.23 2.85 14.50
CA ALA A 81 0.73 1.74 15.29
C ALA A 81 0.62 0.41 14.51
N ASP A 82 1.02 0.39 13.23
CA ASP A 82 0.84 -0.75 12.31
C ASP A 82 -0.62 -1.24 12.24
N ARG A 83 -1.56 -0.31 12.26
CA ARG A 83 -3.01 -0.56 12.25
C ARG A 83 -3.70 0.18 11.10
N VAL A 84 -3.11 0.12 9.93
CA VAL A 84 -3.71 0.69 8.73
C VAL A 84 -4.71 -0.31 8.16
N GLY A 85 -5.97 0.09 8.11
CA GLY A 85 -7.04 -0.65 7.42
C GLY A 85 -7.16 -0.23 5.95
N ASN A 86 -8.29 -0.59 5.35
CA ASN A 86 -8.60 -0.19 3.98
C ASN A 86 -8.74 1.32 3.85
N LEU A 87 -8.14 1.90 2.81
CA LEU A 87 -8.11 3.34 2.57
C LEU A 87 -8.53 3.67 1.15
N ILE A 88 -9.25 4.79 0.99
CA ILE A 88 -9.45 5.43 -0.31
C ILE A 88 -8.77 6.80 -0.27
N LEU A 89 -7.83 7.01 -1.16
CA LEU A 89 -7.08 8.25 -1.35
C LEU A 89 -7.69 9.01 -2.52
N HIS A 90 -8.41 10.09 -2.24
CA HIS A 90 -9.01 10.95 -3.25
C HIS A 90 -8.21 12.25 -3.40
N GLY A 91 -7.94 12.67 -4.63
CA GLY A 91 -7.25 13.93 -4.92
C GLY A 91 -6.71 13.97 -6.35
N PRO A 92 -6.32 15.14 -6.85
CA PRO A 92 -5.80 15.29 -8.21
C PRO A 92 -4.53 14.48 -8.45
N PRO A 93 -4.13 14.25 -9.70
CA PRO A 93 -2.86 13.61 -10.02
C PRO A 93 -1.69 14.42 -9.45
N GLY A 94 -0.60 13.73 -9.10
CA GLY A 94 0.62 14.38 -8.59
C GLY A 94 0.65 14.68 -7.08
N VAL A 95 -0.44 14.56 -6.33
CA VAL A 95 -0.47 14.84 -4.87
C VAL A 95 0.19 13.76 -4.00
N GLY A 96 0.78 12.74 -4.60
CA GLY A 96 1.54 11.72 -3.86
C GLY A 96 0.73 10.52 -3.38
N LYS A 97 -0.46 10.22 -3.92
CA LYS A 97 -1.28 9.05 -3.53
C LYS A 97 -0.50 7.74 -3.54
N THR A 98 0.14 7.42 -4.67
CA THR A 98 0.97 6.20 -4.82
C THR A 98 2.17 6.20 -3.88
N THR A 99 2.80 7.36 -3.67
CA THR A 99 3.93 7.53 -2.76
C THR A 99 3.50 7.26 -1.32
N LEU A 100 2.37 7.81 -0.90
CA LEU A 100 1.82 7.58 0.45
C LEU A 100 1.49 6.10 0.66
N ALA A 101 0.87 5.43 -0.32
CA ALA A 101 0.58 4.00 -0.24
C ALA A 101 1.85 3.15 -0.06
N ARG A 102 2.93 3.48 -0.78
CA ARG A 102 4.24 2.83 -0.62
C ARG A 102 4.87 3.08 0.75
N ILE A 103 4.77 4.31 1.27
CA ILE A 103 5.24 4.64 2.62
C ILE A 103 4.50 3.82 3.67
N VAL A 104 3.18 3.69 3.53
CA VAL A 104 2.37 2.83 4.42
C VAL A 104 2.89 1.39 4.37
N ALA A 105 3.08 0.82 3.18
CA ALA A 105 3.55 -0.54 3.03
C ALA A 105 4.96 -0.75 3.62
N ASN A 106 5.88 0.19 3.39
CA ASN A 106 7.22 0.14 3.95
C ASN A 106 7.20 0.17 5.49
N HIS A 107 6.35 1.03 6.05
CA HIS A 107 6.25 1.18 7.50
C HIS A 107 5.64 -0.04 8.19
N THR A 108 4.64 -0.66 7.57
CA THR A 108 3.93 -1.84 8.07
C THR A 108 4.64 -3.16 7.71
N ARG A 109 5.77 -3.11 7.00
CA ARG A 109 6.50 -4.29 6.47
C ARG A 109 5.61 -5.24 5.67
N ALA A 110 4.55 -4.72 5.07
CA ALA A 110 3.66 -5.48 4.23
C ALA A 110 4.20 -5.59 2.80
N HIS A 111 3.87 -6.68 2.11
CA HIS A 111 4.14 -6.78 0.68
C HIS A 111 3.28 -5.76 -0.07
N PHE A 112 3.91 -4.96 -0.93
CA PHE A 112 3.22 -3.95 -1.74
C PHE A 112 3.04 -4.43 -3.16
N SER A 113 1.80 -4.53 -3.59
CA SER A 113 1.42 -4.80 -4.97
C SER A 113 0.61 -3.63 -5.53
N SER A 114 0.81 -3.33 -6.81
CA SER A 114 0.14 -2.19 -7.47
C SER A 114 -0.50 -2.63 -8.76
N LEU A 115 -1.79 -2.37 -8.89
CA LEU A 115 -2.57 -2.59 -10.10
C LEU A 115 -3.21 -1.28 -10.58
N ASN A 116 -3.39 -1.16 -11.88
CA ASN A 116 -4.17 -0.09 -12.49
C ASN A 116 -5.56 -0.62 -12.86
N ALA A 117 -6.61 0.02 -12.36
CA ALA A 117 -7.99 -0.43 -12.55
C ALA A 117 -8.41 -0.53 -14.02
N VAL A 118 -7.81 0.29 -14.88
CA VAL A 118 -8.12 0.32 -16.32
C VAL A 118 -7.49 -0.88 -17.06
N LEU A 119 -6.32 -1.32 -16.62
CA LEU A 119 -5.52 -2.35 -17.30
C LEU A 119 -5.72 -3.74 -16.69
N ALA A 120 -5.98 -3.81 -15.39
CA ALA A 120 -6.09 -5.07 -14.66
C ALA A 120 -7.46 -5.72 -14.89
N GLY A 121 -7.45 -6.96 -15.39
CA GLY A 121 -8.65 -7.79 -15.48
C GLY A 121 -8.97 -8.51 -14.16
N VAL A 122 -10.14 -9.16 -14.09
CA VAL A 122 -10.54 -10.02 -12.96
C VAL A 122 -9.51 -11.14 -12.72
N LYS A 123 -8.88 -11.64 -13.78
CA LYS A 123 -7.85 -12.69 -13.69
C LYS A 123 -6.61 -12.19 -12.94
N ASP A 124 -6.17 -10.96 -13.21
CA ASP A 124 -5.01 -10.37 -12.56
C ASP A 124 -5.27 -10.12 -11.07
N LEU A 125 -6.49 -9.65 -10.74
CA LEU A 125 -6.92 -9.48 -9.35
C LEU A 125 -6.92 -10.81 -8.58
N ARG A 126 -7.45 -11.88 -9.17
CA ARG A 126 -7.46 -13.22 -8.55
C ARG A 126 -6.04 -13.73 -8.32
N ALA A 127 -5.17 -13.60 -9.32
CA ALA A 127 -3.77 -14.03 -9.20
C ALA A 127 -3.05 -13.31 -8.05
N GLU A 128 -3.28 -11.98 -7.90
CA GLU A 128 -2.67 -11.22 -6.81
C GLU A 128 -3.25 -11.58 -5.44
N VAL A 129 -4.55 -11.84 -5.35
CA VAL A 129 -5.20 -12.33 -4.12
C VAL A 129 -4.66 -13.71 -3.72
N ASP A 130 -4.50 -14.63 -4.66
CA ASP A 130 -3.98 -15.97 -4.38
C ASP A 130 -2.51 -15.91 -3.93
N ALA A 131 -1.72 -15.03 -4.52
CA ALA A 131 -0.36 -14.76 -4.06
C ALA A 131 -0.35 -14.14 -2.65
N ALA A 132 -1.28 -13.24 -2.34
CA ALA A 132 -1.42 -12.65 -1.01
C ALA A 132 -1.79 -13.68 0.06
N LYS A 133 -2.70 -14.62 -0.25
CA LYS A 133 -3.02 -15.75 0.63
C LYS A 133 -1.81 -16.59 0.95
N LEU A 134 -1.06 -17.00 -0.08
CA LEU A 134 0.14 -17.81 0.08
C LEU A 134 1.20 -17.10 0.95
N ARG A 135 1.37 -15.78 0.77
CA ARG A 135 2.29 -14.99 1.61
C ARG A 135 1.83 -14.97 3.07
N LEU A 136 0.52 -14.77 3.28
CA LEU A 136 -0.04 -14.73 4.63
C LEU A 136 0.06 -16.10 5.33
N GLU A 137 -0.29 -17.19 4.64
CA GLU A 137 -0.28 -18.55 5.18
C GLU A 137 1.13 -19.07 5.47
N ARG A 138 2.07 -18.85 4.53
CA ARG A 138 3.43 -19.40 4.63
C ARG A 138 4.37 -18.55 5.47
N HIS A 139 4.20 -17.24 5.47
CA HIS A 139 5.16 -16.30 6.03
C HIS A 139 4.56 -15.35 7.05
N GLY A 140 3.24 -15.38 7.29
CA GLY A 140 2.55 -14.39 8.11
C GLY A 140 2.66 -12.96 7.54
N LEU A 141 3.02 -12.82 6.25
CA LEU A 141 3.29 -11.55 5.61
C LEU A 141 1.99 -10.98 5.03
N ARG A 142 1.57 -9.84 5.57
CA ARG A 142 0.41 -9.11 5.06
C ARG A 142 0.69 -8.52 3.68
N SER A 143 -0.35 -8.36 2.87
CA SER A 143 -0.26 -7.75 1.55
C SER A 143 -1.12 -6.50 1.49
N ILE A 144 -0.54 -5.42 0.97
CA ILE A 144 -1.25 -4.19 0.61
C ILE A 144 -1.39 -4.17 -0.91
N LEU A 145 -2.63 -4.13 -1.36
CA LEU A 145 -2.97 -3.99 -2.77
C LEU A 145 -3.34 -2.53 -3.03
N PHE A 146 -2.47 -1.84 -3.75
CA PHE A 146 -2.74 -0.49 -4.23
C PHE A 146 -3.43 -0.56 -5.59
N ILE A 147 -4.59 0.08 -5.70
CA ILE A 147 -5.34 0.16 -6.96
C ILE A 147 -5.44 1.62 -7.39
N ASP A 148 -4.76 1.93 -8.49
CA ASP A 148 -4.88 3.24 -9.10
C ASP A 148 -6.14 3.33 -9.95
N GLU A 149 -6.79 4.51 -9.94
CA GLU A 149 -8.06 4.79 -10.63
C GLU A 149 -9.20 3.81 -10.22
N VAL A 150 -9.30 3.51 -8.92
CA VAL A 150 -10.25 2.50 -8.39
C VAL A 150 -11.71 2.75 -8.80
N HIS A 151 -12.09 3.98 -9.11
CA HIS A 151 -13.41 4.32 -9.62
C HIS A 151 -13.72 3.74 -11.01
N ARG A 152 -12.71 3.24 -11.72
CA ARG A 152 -12.85 2.57 -13.01
C ARG A 152 -13.19 1.07 -12.89
N PHE A 153 -13.22 0.53 -11.68
CA PHE A 153 -13.60 -0.87 -11.49
C PHE A 153 -15.06 -1.10 -11.88
N ASN A 154 -15.27 -2.15 -12.69
CA ASN A 154 -16.60 -2.68 -12.95
C ASN A 154 -17.05 -3.62 -11.80
N SER A 155 -18.34 -3.98 -11.81
CA SER A 155 -18.92 -4.84 -10.77
C SER A 155 -18.19 -6.16 -10.61
N ALA A 156 -17.79 -6.82 -11.73
CA ALA A 156 -17.10 -8.10 -11.67
C ALA A 156 -15.71 -8.01 -11.02
N GLN A 157 -15.00 -6.89 -11.19
CA GLN A 157 -13.72 -6.63 -10.52
C GLN A 157 -13.93 -6.34 -9.03
N GLN A 158 -14.98 -5.59 -8.66
CA GLN A 158 -15.36 -5.33 -7.28
C GLN A 158 -15.73 -6.63 -6.56
N ASP A 159 -16.59 -7.44 -7.14
CA ASP A 159 -17.04 -8.72 -6.59
C ASP A 159 -15.89 -9.72 -6.41
N ALA A 160 -14.91 -9.70 -7.32
CA ALA A 160 -13.74 -10.55 -7.22
C ALA A 160 -12.79 -10.17 -6.06
N LEU A 161 -12.77 -8.89 -5.65
CA LEU A 161 -11.85 -8.39 -4.63
C LEU A 161 -12.50 -8.28 -3.25
N LEU A 162 -13.77 -7.89 -3.18
CA LEU A 162 -14.46 -7.52 -1.95
C LEU A 162 -14.37 -8.58 -0.84
N PRO A 163 -14.58 -9.89 -1.09
CA PRO A 163 -14.49 -10.91 -0.02
C PRO A 163 -13.12 -10.96 0.66
N TRP A 164 -12.05 -10.67 -0.09
CA TRP A 164 -10.67 -10.75 0.39
C TRP A 164 -10.22 -9.50 1.16
N VAL A 165 -10.87 -8.39 0.86
CA VAL A 165 -10.72 -7.14 1.60
C VAL A 165 -11.51 -7.20 2.92
N GLU A 166 -12.71 -7.78 2.90
CA GLU A 166 -13.57 -7.94 4.08
C GLU A 166 -12.99 -8.94 5.10
N ASN A 167 -12.46 -10.05 4.63
CA ASN A 167 -11.84 -11.05 5.52
C ASN A 167 -10.41 -10.69 5.97
N GLY A 168 -9.84 -9.57 5.47
CA GLY A 168 -8.53 -9.07 5.87
C GLY A 168 -7.33 -9.79 5.24
N THR A 169 -7.54 -10.67 4.24
CA THR A 169 -6.44 -11.30 3.49
C THR A 169 -5.60 -10.27 2.77
N VAL A 170 -6.25 -9.22 2.25
CA VAL A 170 -5.62 -8.10 1.55
C VAL A 170 -6.08 -6.79 2.18
N THR A 171 -5.14 -5.88 2.41
CA THR A 171 -5.47 -4.48 2.75
C THR A 171 -5.53 -3.67 1.47
N LEU A 172 -6.68 -3.06 1.20
CA LEU A 172 -6.89 -2.25 0.00
C LEU A 172 -6.52 -0.79 0.23
N ILE A 173 -5.69 -0.24 -0.65
CA ILE A 173 -5.49 1.21 -0.76
C ILE A 173 -5.90 1.62 -2.17
N GLY A 174 -7.10 2.19 -2.32
CA GLY A 174 -7.58 2.71 -3.59
C GLY A 174 -7.15 4.16 -3.80
N ALA A 175 -6.75 4.52 -5.02
CA ALA A 175 -6.54 5.89 -5.43
C ALA A 175 -7.57 6.29 -6.48
N THR A 176 -8.06 7.51 -6.37
CA THR A 176 -9.02 8.11 -7.30
C THR A 176 -8.78 9.60 -7.45
N THR A 177 -9.25 10.16 -8.52
CA THR A 177 -9.27 11.60 -8.80
C THR A 177 -10.63 12.20 -8.50
#